data_8532bf9804a91e9d18da637c50569978
#
_entry.id   8532bf9804a91e9d18da637c50569978
#
_cell.length_a   1.000
_cell.length_b   1.000
_cell.length_c   1.000
_cell.angle_alpha   90.00
_cell.angle_beta   90.00
_cell.angle_gamma   90.00
#
_symmetry.space_group_name_H-M   'P 1'
#
loop_
_entity.id
_entity.type
_entity.pdbx_description
1 polymer ?
#
loop_
_entity_poly.entity_id
_entity_poly.type
_entity_poly.pdbx_seq_one_letter_code
_entity_poly.pdbx_strand_id
1 'polypeptide(L)'
;MLIWQAGSAFFGHLADASLGRKRTVLLSCLLTSVTAFLISLSPNIWVYSLLRFANGFSRSGIGICCIVLATEVVGRKRRGPVSQYGFFFFAAGFLSLPLIAYHTRTNWRNLYKILSLLPLAYSVLFFPFVSESPRWLLVRGRSEEALDVLKNFARLNGKTLPENLCLANLSAPGEGGENEALTKNCTEESLWRTKWAAKRMITVMIAGFGVGFVYYGVQLNIENLNFNLYFSVGLNALMEVPAVVIGTILLGLTGRRLLFSLSAFLAGISCLLCILFAHGKRAKKADKSSTGNWAQLAIEGIGFMAASVAFDVLYVYCVELFPTNVRNFAVSQSRQALMLGASIAPLLVAAGRLSPSLSFLVFGILSIFSGVISWWLPETRNAPLYDTLKQQEEDEKNKVGSQITQA
;
A
#
# COMPACT_ATOMS: atom_id res chain seq x y z
N MET A 1 -12.63 4.62 -0.89
CA MET A 1 -11.55 3.76 -1.39
C MET A 1 -11.64 3.45 -2.88
N LEU A 2 -12.77 2.99 -3.44
CA LEU A 2 -12.94 2.81 -4.90
C LEU A 2 -12.63 4.07 -5.72
N ILE A 3 -12.98 5.23 -5.21
CA ILE A 3 -12.72 6.54 -5.80
C ILE A 3 -11.23 6.88 -5.84
N TRP A 4 -10.49 6.42 -4.85
CA TRP A 4 -9.06 6.58 -4.81
C TRP A 4 -8.39 5.86 -6.00
N GLN A 5 -8.96 4.75 -6.46
CA GLN A 5 -8.47 4.02 -7.65
C GLN A 5 -8.76 4.78 -8.94
N ALA A 6 -9.97 5.33 -9.10
CA ALA A 6 -10.29 6.18 -10.25
C ALA A 6 -9.37 7.41 -10.29
N GLY A 7 -9.15 8.04 -9.12
CA GLY A 7 -8.20 9.13 -8.97
C GLY A 7 -6.77 8.72 -9.29
N SER A 8 -6.36 7.52 -8.91
CA SER A 8 -5.03 6.97 -9.20
C SER A 8 -4.77 6.83 -10.69
N ALA A 9 -5.75 6.31 -11.43
CA ALA A 9 -5.66 6.19 -12.88
C ALA A 9 -5.62 7.57 -13.55
N PHE A 10 -6.47 8.49 -13.10
CA PHE A 10 -6.52 9.86 -13.62
C PHE A 10 -5.20 10.62 -13.40
N PHE A 11 -4.73 10.70 -12.14
CA PHE A 11 -3.50 11.41 -11.83
C PHE A 11 -2.25 10.70 -12.36
N GLY A 12 -2.25 9.36 -12.44
CA GLY A 12 -1.19 8.60 -13.08
C GLY A 12 -1.08 8.98 -14.57
N HIS A 13 -2.20 8.95 -15.30
CA HIS A 13 -2.23 9.37 -16.68
C HIS A 13 -1.82 10.84 -16.86
N LEU A 14 -2.30 11.73 -16.01
CA LEU A 14 -1.96 13.16 -16.06
C LEU A 14 -0.47 13.41 -15.81
N ALA A 15 0.14 12.67 -14.88
CA ALA A 15 1.57 12.71 -14.58
C ALA A 15 2.41 12.21 -15.76
N ASP A 16 1.95 11.16 -16.43
CA ASP A 16 2.64 10.60 -17.59
C ASP A 16 2.43 11.45 -18.84
N ALA A 17 1.20 11.91 -19.10
CA ALA A 17 0.85 12.55 -20.36
C ALA A 17 1.29 14.02 -20.49
N SER A 18 1.20 14.84 -19.45
CA SER A 18 1.35 16.29 -19.65
C SER A 18 2.08 17.06 -18.54
N LEU A 19 1.69 16.86 -17.27
CA LEU A 19 2.16 17.71 -16.18
C LEU A 19 3.53 17.32 -15.60
N GLY A 20 3.93 16.04 -15.72
CA GLY A 20 5.08 15.49 -15.01
C GLY A 20 4.74 15.10 -13.57
N ARG A 21 5.69 14.43 -12.91
CA ARG A 21 5.47 13.87 -11.57
C ARG A 21 5.40 14.95 -10.51
N LYS A 22 6.35 15.89 -10.53
CA LYS A 22 6.45 17.00 -9.58
C LYS A 22 5.19 17.87 -9.57
N ARG A 23 4.74 18.33 -10.74
CA ARG A 23 3.57 19.22 -10.85
C ARG A 23 2.27 18.49 -10.48
N THR A 24 2.16 17.19 -10.79
CA THR A 24 0.99 16.39 -10.41
C THR A 24 0.92 16.20 -8.90
N VAL A 25 2.04 15.99 -8.20
CA VAL A 25 2.08 15.96 -6.73
C VAL A 25 1.62 17.30 -6.16
N LEU A 26 2.12 18.43 -6.69
CA LEU A 26 1.69 19.76 -6.24
C LEU A 26 0.19 19.97 -6.40
N LEU A 27 -0.34 19.68 -7.59
CA LEU A 27 -1.78 19.79 -7.87
C LEU A 27 -2.60 18.94 -6.90
N SER A 28 -2.19 17.69 -6.68
CA SER A 28 -2.85 16.77 -5.76
C SER A 28 -2.79 17.25 -4.30
N CYS A 29 -1.66 17.81 -3.85
CA CYS A 29 -1.51 18.39 -2.53
C CYS A 29 -2.41 19.61 -2.34
N LEU A 30 -2.45 20.51 -3.31
CA LEU A 30 -3.31 21.70 -3.27
C LEU A 30 -4.80 21.31 -3.24
N LEU A 31 -5.23 20.40 -4.12
CA LEU A 31 -6.61 19.93 -4.14
C LEU A 31 -6.98 19.22 -2.83
N THR A 32 -6.07 18.41 -2.28
CA THR A 32 -6.28 17.73 -0.98
C THR A 32 -6.40 18.75 0.15
N SER A 33 -5.56 19.79 0.17
CA SER A 33 -5.63 20.85 1.15
C SER A 33 -6.95 21.62 1.08
N VAL A 34 -7.33 22.07 -0.11
CA VAL A 34 -8.57 22.81 -0.33
C VAL A 34 -9.81 21.98 0.05
N THR A 35 -9.87 20.72 -0.42
CA THR A 35 -11.00 19.84 -0.08
C THR A 35 -11.07 19.52 1.39
N ALA A 36 -9.93 19.30 2.07
CA ALA A 36 -9.87 19.07 3.52
C ALA A 36 -10.34 20.31 4.30
N PHE A 37 -9.96 21.51 3.86
CA PHE A 37 -10.42 22.75 4.47
C PHE A 37 -11.93 22.93 4.28
N LEU A 38 -12.47 22.70 3.08
CA LEU A 38 -13.91 22.77 2.80
C LEU A 38 -14.70 21.75 3.63
N ILE A 39 -14.15 20.56 3.91
CA ILE A 39 -14.78 19.59 4.82
C ILE A 39 -15.02 20.22 6.20
N SER A 40 -14.08 21.03 6.71
CA SER A 40 -14.25 21.70 8.00
C SER A 40 -15.42 22.69 8.03
N LEU A 41 -15.87 23.19 6.89
CA LEU A 41 -16.95 24.15 6.72
C LEU A 41 -18.29 23.49 6.36
N SER A 42 -18.32 22.17 6.18
CA SER A 42 -19.52 21.46 5.72
C SER A 42 -20.72 21.69 6.65
N PRO A 43 -21.90 22.11 6.10
CA PRO A 43 -23.09 22.39 6.89
C PRO A 43 -23.89 21.13 7.20
N ASN A 44 -23.86 20.11 6.34
CA ASN A 44 -24.65 18.90 6.46
C ASN A 44 -23.86 17.65 6.01
N ILE A 45 -24.42 16.47 6.29
CA ILE A 45 -23.78 15.18 6.00
C ILE A 45 -23.59 14.92 4.50
N TRP A 46 -24.46 15.42 3.64
CA TRP A 46 -24.38 15.21 2.20
C TRP A 46 -23.20 15.99 1.59
N VAL A 47 -23.06 17.27 1.96
CA VAL A 47 -21.92 18.09 1.54
C VAL A 47 -20.62 17.52 2.11
N TYR A 48 -20.62 17.10 3.37
CA TYR A 48 -19.49 16.41 3.99
C TYR A 48 -19.08 15.16 3.17
N SER A 49 -20.04 14.31 2.82
CA SER A 49 -19.77 13.07 2.08
C SER A 49 -19.23 13.35 0.67
N LEU A 50 -19.78 14.34 -0.03
CA LEU A 50 -19.30 14.76 -1.34
C LEU A 50 -17.86 15.30 -1.29
N LEU A 51 -17.58 16.14 -0.30
CA LEU A 51 -16.22 16.68 -0.11
C LEU A 51 -15.21 15.60 0.31
N ARG A 52 -15.63 14.62 1.10
CA ARG A 52 -14.82 13.43 1.43
C ARG A 52 -14.52 12.59 0.19
N PHE A 53 -15.48 12.48 -0.70
CA PHE A 53 -15.28 11.85 -2.00
C PHE A 53 -14.21 12.61 -2.81
N ALA A 54 -14.36 13.92 -2.98
CA ALA A 54 -13.39 14.75 -3.70
C ALA A 54 -11.99 14.72 -3.05
N ASN A 55 -11.91 14.73 -1.73
CA ASN A 55 -10.65 14.60 -0.99
C ASN A 55 -9.97 13.25 -1.23
N GLY A 56 -10.74 12.14 -1.23
CA GLY A 56 -10.22 10.81 -1.54
C GLY A 56 -9.67 10.70 -2.97
N PHE A 57 -10.34 11.32 -3.94
CA PHE A 57 -9.90 11.42 -5.32
C PHE A 57 -8.59 12.21 -5.43
N SER A 58 -8.53 13.40 -4.86
CA SER A 58 -7.36 14.28 -4.91
C SER A 58 -6.12 13.66 -4.26
N ARG A 59 -6.29 12.99 -3.12
CA ARG A 59 -5.20 12.37 -2.37
C ARG A 59 -4.51 11.22 -3.12
N SER A 60 -5.19 10.56 -4.04
CA SER A 60 -4.66 9.41 -4.77
C SER A 60 -3.41 9.74 -5.59
N GLY A 61 -3.36 10.95 -6.18
CA GLY A 61 -2.20 11.41 -6.95
C GLY A 61 -0.93 11.55 -6.12
N ILE A 62 -1.05 11.96 -4.84
CA ILE A 62 0.10 12.08 -3.94
C ILE A 62 0.78 10.72 -3.78
N GLY A 63 0.01 9.68 -3.42
CA GLY A 63 0.55 8.36 -3.11
C GLY A 63 1.29 7.71 -4.28
N ILE A 64 0.81 7.90 -5.50
CA ILE A 64 1.42 7.30 -6.70
C ILE A 64 2.61 8.12 -7.17
N CYS A 65 2.42 9.41 -7.41
CA CYS A 65 3.44 10.24 -8.02
C CYS A 65 4.66 10.46 -7.11
N CYS A 66 4.48 10.50 -5.77
CA CYS A 66 5.62 10.60 -4.85
C CYS A 66 6.53 9.37 -4.89
N ILE A 67 5.96 8.16 -4.90
CA ILE A 67 6.76 6.93 -4.96
C ILE A 67 7.48 6.81 -6.29
N VAL A 68 6.78 7.08 -7.39
CA VAL A 68 7.38 7.05 -8.74
C VAL A 68 8.51 8.07 -8.83
N LEU A 69 8.27 9.32 -8.44
CA LEU A 69 9.29 10.37 -8.47
C LEU A 69 10.51 9.99 -7.63
N ALA A 70 10.31 9.51 -6.39
CA ALA A 70 11.38 9.09 -5.51
C ALA A 70 12.22 7.94 -6.10
N THR A 71 11.59 6.97 -6.78
CA THR A 71 12.29 5.83 -7.39
C THR A 71 12.98 6.17 -8.71
N GLU A 72 12.48 7.17 -9.46
CA GLU A 72 13.09 7.63 -10.71
C GLU A 72 14.32 8.50 -10.49
N VAL A 73 14.39 9.20 -9.36
CA VAL A 73 15.52 10.07 -8.98
C VAL A 73 16.71 9.28 -8.44
N VAL A 74 16.50 8.08 -7.92
CA VAL A 74 17.57 7.27 -7.31
C VAL A 74 18.05 6.13 -8.21
N GLY A 75 19.35 5.75 -8.07
CA GLY A 75 19.94 4.64 -8.79
C GLY A 75 19.32 3.28 -8.41
N ARG A 76 19.41 2.30 -9.33
CA ARG A 76 18.80 0.95 -9.21
C ARG A 76 19.03 0.29 -7.83
N LYS A 77 20.28 0.37 -7.30
CA LYS A 77 20.66 -0.24 -6.00
C LYS A 77 19.94 0.38 -4.79
N ARG A 78 19.46 1.62 -4.88
CA ARG A 78 18.83 2.33 -3.76
C ARG A 78 17.31 2.46 -3.85
N ARG A 79 16.69 1.93 -4.90
CA ARG A 79 15.23 1.98 -5.08
C ARG A 79 14.47 1.23 -3.99
N GLY A 80 14.96 0.06 -3.59
CA GLY A 80 14.37 -0.72 -2.49
C GLY A 80 14.34 0.06 -1.17
N PRO A 81 15.49 0.49 -0.64
CA PRO A 81 15.53 1.33 0.57
C PRO A 81 14.65 2.58 0.50
N VAL A 82 14.60 3.28 -0.63
CA VAL A 82 13.77 4.49 -0.79
C VAL A 82 12.27 4.16 -0.70
N SER A 83 11.84 3.04 -1.23
CA SER A 83 10.46 2.58 -1.06
C SER A 83 10.13 2.29 0.41
N GLN A 84 11.05 1.72 1.17
CA GLN A 84 10.88 1.47 2.61
C GLN A 84 10.74 2.75 3.43
N TYR A 85 11.43 3.83 3.07
CA TYR A 85 11.21 5.13 3.71
C TYR A 85 9.78 5.63 3.54
N GLY A 86 9.13 5.31 2.42
CA GLY A 86 7.71 5.63 2.21
C GLY A 86 6.81 5.01 3.28
N PHE A 87 7.01 3.73 3.63
CA PHE A 87 6.27 3.06 4.70
C PHE A 87 6.59 3.64 6.08
N PHE A 88 7.86 3.96 6.35
CA PHE A 88 8.25 4.61 7.60
C PHE A 88 7.53 5.97 7.80
N PHE A 89 7.50 6.82 6.77
CA PHE A 89 6.78 8.10 6.85
C PHE A 89 5.27 7.91 6.93
N PHE A 90 4.71 6.86 6.33
CA PHE A 90 3.31 6.50 6.49
C PHE A 90 3.00 6.13 7.95
N ALA A 91 3.82 5.28 8.57
CA ALA A 91 3.66 4.90 9.98
C ALA A 91 3.81 6.12 10.92
N ALA A 92 4.77 7.01 10.67
CA ALA A 92 4.94 8.25 11.41
C ALA A 92 3.72 9.18 11.29
N GLY A 93 3.16 9.30 10.08
CA GLY A 93 1.91 10.03 9.84
C GLY A 93 0.72 9.40 10.56
N PHE A 94 0.62 8.08 10.57
CA PHE A 94 -0.42 7.35 11.28
C PHE A 94 -0.30 7.57 12.80
N LEU A 95 0.90 7.53 13.37
CA LEU A 95 1.15 7.80 14.79
C LEU A 95 0.85 9.24 15.18
N SER A 96 1.08 10.22 14.30
CA SER A 96 0.80 11.63 14.57
C SER A 96 -0.69 11.95 14.64
N LEU A 97 -1.53 11.19 13.95
CA LEU A 97 -2.97 11.45 13.83
C LEU A 97 -3.72 11.42 15.18
N PRO A 98 -3.54 10.43 16.07
CA PRO A 98 -4.17 10.42 17.40
C PRO A 98 -3.74 11.60 18.26
N LEU A 99 -2.49 12.04 18.16
CA LEU A 99 -1.96 13.19 18.90
C LEU A 99 -2.68 14.49 18.49
N ILE A 100 -2.80 14.71 17.19
CA ILE A 100 -3.52 15.87 16.63
C ILE A 100 -5.01 15.79 17.00
N ALA A 101 -5.61 14.60 16.84
CA ALA A 101 -7.02 14.39 17.15
C ALA A 101 -7.37 14.57 18.62
N TYR A 102 -6.46 14.21 19.55
CA TYR A 102 -6.62 14.42 20.98
C TYR A 102 -6.70 15.91 21.33
N HIS A 103 -5.84 16.76 20.73
CA HIS A 103 -5.86 18.20 20.94
C HIS A 103 -7.10 18.88 20.34
N THR A 104 -7.66 18.31 19.30
CA THR A 104 -8.85 18.85 18.60
C THR A 104 -10.16 18.18 18.99
N ARG A 105 -10.17 17.37 20.05
CA ARG A 105 -11.33 16.54 20.48
C ARG A 105 -12.62 17.33 20.75
N THR A 106 -12.52 18.61 21.08
CA THR A 106 -13.66 19.48 21.35
C THR A 106 -14.41 19.89 20.08
N ASN A 107 -13.71 19.94 18.94
CA ASN A 107 -14.31 20.33 17.68
C ASN A 107 -13.61 19.61 16.51
N TRP A 108 -14.30 18.63 15.92
CA TRP A 108 -13.81 17.84 14.79
C TRP A 108 -13.45 18.69 13.56
N ARG A 109 -14.06 19.87 13.40
CA ARG A 109 -13.74 20.81 12.32
C ARG A 109 -12.29 21.33 12.41
N ASN A 110 -11.79 21.53 13.63
CA ASN A 110 -10.42 21.98 13.86
C ASN A 110 -9.40 20.90 13.42
N LEU A 111 -9.75 19.61 13.58
CA LEU A 111 -8.92 18.52 13.05
C LEU A 111 -8.72 18.67 11.54
N TYR A 112 -9.80 18.88 10.78
CA TYR A 112 -9.69 19.04 9.32
C TYR A 112 -8.94 20.31 8.91
N LYS A 113 -9.07 21.40 9.65
CA LYS A 113 -8.27 22.62 9.42
C LYS A 113 -6.77 22.34 9.58
N ILE A 114 -6.36 21.64 10.66
CA ILE A 114 -4.96 21.28 10.87
C ILE A 114 -4.47 20.31 9.78
N LEU A 115 -5.24 19.27 9.46
CA LEU A 115 -4.90 18.32 8.42
C LEU A 115 -4.80 18.96 7.03
N SER A 116 -5.54 20.03 6.75
CA SER A 116 -5.44 20.76 5.48
C SER A 116 -4.16 21.57 5.36
N LEU A 117 -3.59 22.00 6.48
CA LEU A 117 -2.34 22.78 6.49
C LEU A 117 -1.12 21.91 6.12
N LEU A 118 -1.12 20.61 6.40
CA LEU A 118 0.03 19.74 6.13
C LEU A 118 0.36 19.63 4.63
N PRO A 119 -0.58 19.29 3.71
CA PRO A 119 -0.30 19.28 2.29
C PRO A 119 0.00 20.68 1.74
N LEU A 120 -0.61 21.72 2.30
CA LEU A 120 -0.33 23.10 1.92
C LEU A 120 1.10 23.50 2.30
N ALA A 121 1.52 23.22 3.54
CA ALA A 121 2.87 23.48 4.01
C ALA A 121 3.91 22.74 3.15
N TYR A 122 3.64 21.46 2.80
CA TYR A 122 4.49 20.74 1.87
C TYR A 122 4.59 21.46 0.52
N SER A 123 3.47 21.88 -0.03
CA SER A 123 3.42 22.57 -1.33
C SER A 123 4.21 23.88 -1.34
N VAL A 124 4.17 24.63 -0.24
CA VAL A 124 4.87 25.93 -0.15
C VAL A 124 6.35 25.77 0.19
N LEU A 125 6.65 24.91 1.18
CA LEU A 125 8.00 24.81 1.74
C LEU A 125 8.92 23.88 0.95
N PHE A 126 8.40 22.73 0.50
CA PHE A 126 9.24 21.68 -0.09
C PHE A 126 9.19 21.63 -1.62
N PHE A 127 8.10 22.05 -2.25
CA PHE A 127 7.96 22.03 -3.70
C PHE A 127 9.10 22.73 -4.47
N PRO A 128 9.64 23.88 -4.03
CA PRO A 128 10.75 24.54 -4.73
C PRO A 128 12.02 23.68 -4.79
N PHE A 129 12.26 22.85 -3.77
CA PHE A 129 13.46 22.00 -3.67
C PHE A 129 13.34 20.66 -4.40
N VAL A 130 12.12 20.24 -4.74
CA VAL A 130 11.88 18.98 -5.46
C VAL A 130 12.19 19.18 -6.93
N SER A 131 13.03 18.34 -7.51
CA SER A 131 13.32 18.32 -8.95
C SER A 131 12.35 17.40 -9.67
N GLU A 132 12.08 17.69 -10.97
CA GLU A 132 11.31 16.77 -11.82
C GLU A 132 12.12 15.51 -12.13
N SER A 133 11.46 14.46 -12.58
CA SER A 133 12.11 13.21 -12.98
C SER A 133 12.97 13.43 -14.23
N PRO A 134 14.30 13.17 -14.19
CA PRO A 134 15.16 13.25 -15.37
C PRO A 134 14.72 12.28 -16.48
N ARG A 135 14.23 11.09 -16.09
CA ARG A 135 13.74 10.08 -17.04
C ARG A 135 12.51 10.58 -17.80
N TRP A 136 11.56 11.17 -17.09
CA TRP A 136 10.36 11.74 -17.72
C TRP A 136 10.70 12.87 -18.66
N LEU A 137 11.62 13.78 -18.28
CA LEU A 137 12.07 14.88 -19.12
C LEU A 137 12.72 14.35 -20.42
N LEU A 138 13.55 13.32 -20.35
CA LEU A 138 14.18 12.70 -21.52
C LEU A 138 13.14 12.07 -22.46
N VAL A 139 12.19 11.30 -21.92
CA VAL A 139 11.12 10.68 -22.73
C VAL A 139 10.26 11.74 -23.43
N ARG A 140 10.16 12.96 -22.85
CA ARG A 140 9.44 14.10 -23.44
C ARG A 140 10.29 14.97 -24.37
N GLY A 141 11.53 14.59 -24.66
CA GLY A 141 12.43 15.35 -25.52
C GLY A 141 13.00 16.63 -24.88
N ARG A 142 12.79 16.84 -23.57
CA ARG A 142 13.27 18.02 -22.82
C ARG A 142 14.67 17.75 -22.25
N SER A 143 15.62 17.49 -23.18
CA SER A 143 16.97 17.03 -22.83
C SER A 143 17.79 18.06 -22.05
N GLU A 144 17.65 19.35 -22.34
CA GLU A 144 18.35 20.43 -21.62
C GLU A 144 17.95 20.50 -20.15
N GLU A 145 16.65 20.45 -19.86
CA GLU A 145 16.15 20.45 -18.49
C GLU A 145 16.55 19.18 -17.74
N ALA A 146 16.55 18.04 -18.42
CA ALA A 146 17.04 16.78 -17.83
C ALA A 146 18.51 16.89 -17.44
N LEU A 147 19.34 17.50 -18.30
CA LEU A 147 20.75 17.74 -18.04
C LEU A 147 20.96 18.66 -16.83
N ASP A 148 20.18 19.73 -16.73
CA ASP A 148 20.27 20.64 -15.57
C ASP A 148 19.92 19.96 -14.27
N VAL A 149 18.87 19.12 -14.24
CA VAL A 149 18.53 18.30 -13.07
C VAL A 149 19.66 17.34 -12.73
N LEU A 150 20.26 16.68 -13.71
CA LEU A 150 21.38 15.75 -13.48
C LEU A 150 22.64 16.48 -12.98
N LYS A 151 22.96 17.66 -13.52
CA LYS A 151 24.06 18.52 -13.03
C LYS A 151 23.84 18.93 -11.58
N ASN A 152 22.60 19.29 -11.22
CA ASN A 152 22.27 19.63 -9.83
C ASN A 152 22.45 18.44 -8.89
N PHE A 153 22.01 17.25 -9.28
CA PHE A 153 22.24 16.02 -8.51
C PHE A 153 23.71 15.67 -8.39
N ALA A 154 24.51 15.81 -9.45
CA ALA A 154 25.94 15.58 -9.41
C ALA A 154 26.62 16.54 -8.41
N ARG A 155 26.27 17.83 -8.48
CA ARG A 155 26.79 18.86 -7.54
C ARG A 155 26.44 18.54 -6.09
N LEU A 156 25.19 18.12 -5.80
CA LEU A 156 24.77 17.73 -4.46
C LEU A 156 25.50 16.50 -3.93
N ASN A 157 25.95 15.60 -4.82
CA ASN A 157 26.72 14.41 -4.50
C ASN A 157 28.25 14.64 -4.54
N GLY A 158 28.73 15.88 -4.73
CA GLY A 158 30.14 16.20 -4.83
C GLY A 158 30.83 15.60 -6.05
N LYS A 159 30.09 15.37 -7.14
CA LYS A 159 30.59 14.80 -8.40
C LYS A 159 30.38 15.78 -9.55
N THR A 160 31.30 15.77 -10.51
CA THR A 160 31.18 16.50 -11.78
C THR A 160 30.69 15.56 -12.85
N LEU A 161 29.77 16.00 -13.71
CA LEU A 161 29.37 15.26 -14.90
C LEU A 161 30.43 15.44 -16.00
N PRO A 162 30.72 14.41 -16.81
CA PRO A 162 31.56 14.57 -17.99
C PRO A 162 31.00 15.63 -18.92
N GLU A 163 31.87 16.52 -19.43
CA GLU A 163 31.46 17.63 -20.33
C GLU A 163 30.82 17.13 -21.63
N ASN A 164 31.18 15.92 -22.09
CA ASN A 164 30.68 15.30 -23.32
C ASN A 164 29.53 14.31 -23.08
N LEU A 165 28.72 14.53 -22.04
CA LEU A 165 27.56 13.67 -21.79
C LEU A 165 26.47 13.94 -22.84
N CYS A 166 26.60 13.23 -23.98
CA CYS A 166 25.61 13.31 -25.05
C CYS A 166 24.36 12.52 -24.63
N LEU A 167 23.31 13.21 -24.15
CA LEU A 167 22.02 12.61 -23.74
C LEU A 167 21.33 11.88 -24.91
N ALA A 168 21.76 12.12 -26.15
CA ALA A 168 21.29 11.39 -27.32
C ALA A 168 21.55 9.86 -27.23
N ASN A 169 22.62 9.44 -26.54
CA ASN A 169 22.89 8.02 -26.31
C ASN A 169 22.02 7.39 -25.20
N LEU A 170 21.36 8.19 -24.35
CA LEU A 170 20.36 7.72 -23.38
C LEU A 170 18.96 7.65 -24.00
N SER A 171 18.74 8.36 -25.11
CA SER A 171 17.52 8.30 -25.94
C SER A 171 17.66 7.32 -27.11
N ALA A 172 18.85 6.77 -27.36
CA ALA A 172 19.05 5.75 -28.38
C ALA A 172 18.36 4.44 -27.93
N PRO A 173 17.67 3.75 -28.84
CA PRO A 173 16.91 2.54 -28.55
C PRO A 173 17.82 1.31 -28.37
N GLY A 174 18.78 1.40 -27.45
CA GLY A 174 19.67 0.30 -27.12
C GLY A 174 19.14 -0.60 -26.02
N GLU A 175 18.17 -0.11 -25.24
CA GLU A 175 17.44 -0.95 -24.26
C GLU A 175 15.93 -0.59 -24.20
N GLY A 176 15.50 0.48 -24.86
CA GLY A 176 14.08 0.88 -24.95
C GLY A 176 13.40 0.41 -26.26
N GLY A 177 14.16 0.22 -27.33
CA GLY A 177 13.63 -0.23 -28.63
C GLY A 177 13.23 -1.70 -28.62
N GLU A 178 13.97 -2.55 -27.91
CA GLU A 178 13.52 -3.93 -27.64
C GLU A 178 12.29 -3.97 -26.73
N ASN A 179 12.21 -3.05 -25.75
CA ASN A 179 11.03 -2.97 -24.88
C ASN A 179 9.79 -2.38 -25.59
N GLU A 180 9.93 -1.47 -26.58
CA GLU A 180 8.79 -1.02 -27.38
C GLU A 180 8.39 -2.05 -28.44
N ALA A 181 9.33 -2.77 -29.03
CA ALA A 181 9.04 -3.91 -29.91
C ALA A 181 8.48 -5.10 -29.11
N LEU A 182 9.04 -5.38 -27.91
CA LEU A 182 8.49 -6.32 -26.94
C LEU A 182 7.12 -5.86 -26.44
N THR A 183 6.91 -4.57 -26.17
CA THR A 183 5.60 -4.04 -25.73
C THR A 183 4.57 -4.11 -26.86
N LYS A 184 4.95 -3.87 -28.12
CA LYS A 184 4.06 -4.06 -29.27
C LYS A 184 3.75 -5.53 -29.55
N ASN A 185 4.71 -6.44 -29.36
CA ASN A 185 4.47 -7.87 -29.48
C ASN A 185 3.86 -8.50 -28.21
N CYS A 186 4.01 -7.87 -27.04
CA CYS A 186 3.42 -8.28 -25.76
C CYS A 186 1.96 -7.86 -25.58
N THR A 187 1.39 -7.06 -26.50
CA THR A 187 -0.02 -6.64 -26.45
C THR A 187 -0.98 -7.83 -26.63
N GLU A 188 -0.49 -9.00 -27.04
CA GLU A 188 -1.30 -10.20 -27.18
C GLU A 188 -1.24 -11.18 -25.98
N GLU A 189 -0.27 -11.07 -25.07
CA GLU A 189 -0.20 -11.90 -23.87
C GLU A 189 -1.03 -11.29 -22.73
N SER A 190 -2.33 -11.45 -22.79
CA SER A 190 -3.21 -11.05 -21.70
C SER A 190 -3.07 -12.04 -20.55
N LEU A 191 -2.80 -11.53 -19.32
CA LEU A 191 -2.74 -12.31 -18.08
C LEU A 191 -3.98 -13.21 -17.92
N TRP A 192 -5.13 -12.74 -18.37
CA TRP A 192 -6.42 -13.47 -18.28
C TRP A 192 -6.58 -14.58 -19.33
N ARG A 193 -5.85 -14.53 -20.45
CA ARG A 193 -5.88 -15.59 -21.47
C ARG A 193 -5.07 -16.82 -21.05
N THR A 194 -4.06 -16.65 -20.23
CA THR A 194 -3.20 -17.75 -19.77
C THR A 194 -3.80 -18.37 -18.51
N LYS A 195 -4.34 -19.60 -18.60
CA LYS A 195 -5.10 -20.28 -17.54
C LYS A 195 -4.38 -20.35 -16.19
N TRP A 196 -3.07 -20.66 -16.18
CA TRP A 196 -2.29 -20.73 -14.95
C TRP A 196 -2.09 -19.34 -14.31
N ALA A 197 -1.81 -18.32 -15.12
CA ALA A 197 -1.62 -16.95 -14.65
C ALA A 197 -2.92 -16.35 -14.11
N ALA A 198 -4.05 -16.58 -14.81
CA ALA A 198 -5.37 -16.19 -14.35
C ALA A 198 -5.75 -16.86 -13.02
N LYS A 199 -5.48 -18.17 -12.86
CA LYS A 199 -5.71 -18.88 -11.59
C LYS A 199 -4.90 -18.28 -10.45
N ARG A 200 -3.61 -18.01 -10.67
CA ARG A 200 -2.73 -17.33 -9.67
C ARG A 200 -3.26 -15.94 -9.34
N MET A 201 -3.66 -15.17 -10.35
CA MET A 201 -4.18 -13.82 -10.15
C MET A 201 -5.46 -13.83 -9.30
N ILE A 202 -6.42 -14.71 -9.61
CA ILE A 202 -7.64 -14.87 -8.81
C ILE A 202 -7.29 -15.24 -7.36
N THR A 203 -6.37 -16.15 -7.15
CA THR A 203 -5.92 -16.55 -5.80
C THR A 203 -5.32 -15.37 -5.04
N VAL A 204 -4.44 -14.58 -5.67
CA VAL A 204 -3.85 -13.37 -5.10
C VAL A 204 -4.92 -12.31 -4.79
N MET A 205 -5.91 -12.15 -5.67
CA MET A 205 -7.01 -11.20 -5.46
C MET A 205 -7.89 -11.60 -4.27
N ILE A 206 -8.21 -12.89 -4.12
CA ILE A 206 -8.99 -13.39 -2.98
C ILE A 206 -8.21 -13.21 -1.68
N ALA A 207 -6.92 -13.58 -1.67
CA ALA A 207 -6.05 -13.36 -0.53
C ALA A 207 -5.92 -11.86 -0.20
N GLY A 208 -5.75 -11.02 -1.22
CA GLY A 208 -5.66 -9.57 -1.09
C GLY A 208 -6.94 -8.95 -0.51
N PHE A 209 -8.10 -9.38 -0.99
CA PHE A 209 -9.39 -8.96 -0.44
C PHE A 209 -9.48 -9.28 1.07
N GLY A 210 -9.15 -10.51 1.45
CA GLY A 210 -9.20 -10.94 2.86
C GLY A 210 -8.22 -10.16 3.74
N VAL A 211 -6.97 -9.99 3.29
CA VAL A 211 -5.97 -9.20 4.03
C VAL A 211 -6.41 -7.74 4.18
N GLY A 212 -6.89 -7.11 3.10
CA GLY A 212 -7.37 -5.73 3.17
C GLY A 212 -8.57 -5.57 4.09
N PHE A 213 -9.51 -6.52 4.05
CA PHE A 213 -10.66 -6.54 4.93
C PHE A 213 -10.25 -6.67 6.40
N VAL A 214 -9.31 -7.58 6.72
CA VAL A 214 -8.85 -7.83 8.09
C VAL A 214 -7.99 -6.67 8.61
N TYR A 215 -7.00 -6.22 7.83
CA TYR A 215 -6.09 -5.14 8.25
C TYR A 215 -6.85 -3.86 8.60
N TYR A 216 -7.69 -3.38 7.67
CA TYR A 216 -8.48 -2.17 7.92
C TYR A 216 -9.64 -2.42 8.89
N GLY A 217 -10.18 -3.64 8.92
CA GLY A 217 -11.25 -4.01 9.82
C GLY A 217 -10.82 -4.05 11.27
N VAL A 218 -9.70 -4.70 11.57
CA VAL A 218 -9.14 -4.77 12.95
C VAL A 218 -8.76 -3.36 13.41
N GLN A 219 -8.13 -2.55 12.54
CA GLN A 219 -7.77 -1.17 12.84
C GLN A 219 -8.99 -0.31 13.23
N LEU A 220 -10.13 -0.48 12.56
CA LEU A 220 -11.36 0.25 12.87
C LEU A 220 -12.11 -0.36 14.05
N ASN A 221 -12.03 -1.68 14.26
CA ASN A 221 -12.76 -2.40 15.30
C ASN A 221 -12.28 -2.06 16.73
N ILE A 222 -11.15 -1.37 16.84
CA ILE A 222 -10.63 -0.80 18.09
C ILE A 222 -11.67 0.07 18.81
N GLU A 223 -12.57 0.71 18.08
CA GLU A 223 -13.69 1.48 18.63
C GLU A 223 -14.61 0.62 19.52
N ASN A 224 -14.71 -0.67 19.21
CA ASN A 224 -15.53 -1.63 19.96
C ASN A 224 -14.84 -2.19 21.22
N LEU A 225 -13.56 -1.85 21.44
CA LEU A 225 -12.82 -2.13 22.67
C LEU A 225 -13.06 -0.99 23.67
N ASN A 226 -13.52 -1.24 24.87
CA ASN A 226 -13.85 -0.22 25.90
C ASN A 226 -12.59 0.50 26.44
N PHE A 227 -11.73 1.04 25.55
CA PHE A 227 -10.58 1.84 25.85
C PHE A 227 -10.73 3.26 25.29
N ASN A 228 -9.85 4.17 25.72
CA ASN A 228 -9.76 5.47 25.09
C ASN A 228 -9.35 5.31 23.61
N LEU A 229 -10.20 5.80 22.71
CA LEU A 229 -10.00 5.66 21.26
C LEU A 229 -8.63 6.18 20.80
N TYR A 230 -8.21 7.34 21.31
CA TYR A 230 -6.92 7.95 20.93
C TYR A 230 -5.74 7.10 21.33
N PHE A 231 -5.79 6.52 22.54
CA PHE A 231 -4.78 5.61 23.06
C PHE A 231 -4.69 4.34 22.20
N SER A 232 -5.83 3.71 21.93
CA SER A 232 -5.89 2.46 21.18
C SER A 232 -5.44 2.62 19.73
N VAL A 233 -5.84 3.71 19.05
CA VAL A 233 -5.39 4.02 17.70
C VAL A 233 -3.88 4.36 17.71
N GLY A 234 -3.40 5.06 18.74
CA GLY A 234 -1.97 5.32 18.92
C GLY A 234 -1.15 4.05 19.14
N LEU A 235 -1.68 3.09 19.89
CA LEU A 235 -1.04 1.80 20.10
C LEU A 235 -0.94 1.01 18.78
N ASN A 236 -1.99 0.96 17.98
CA ASN A 236 -1.94 0.30 16.67
C ASN A 236 -0.94 0.98 15.73
N ALA A 237 -0.92 2.30 15.70
CA ALA A 237 0.07 3.04 14.93
C ALA A 237 1.51 2.75 15.40
N LEU A 238 1.71 2.56 16.70
CA LEU A 238 3.01 2.19 17.26
C LEU A 238 3.38 0.73 16.89
N MET A 239 2.41 -0.19 16.82
CA MET A 239 2.64 -1.59 16.41
C MET A 239 2.97 -1.73 14.92
N GLU A 240 2.61 -0.78 14.09
CA GLU A 240 2.99 -0.75 12.66
C GLU A 240 4.50 -0.69 12.46
N VAL A 241 5.22 0.10 13.28
CA VAL A 241 6.67 0.26 13.16
C VAL A 241 7.43 -1.07 13.36
N PRO A 242 7.24 -1.81 14.47
CA PRO A 242 7.87 -3.12 14.63
C PRO A 242 7.38 -4.13 13.59
N ALA A 243 6.13 -4.06 13.12
CA ALA A 243 5.62 -4.93 12.08
C ALA A 243 6.43 -4.82 10.78
N VAL A 244 6.69 -3.60 10.32
CA VAL A 244 7.51 -3.34 9.12
C VAL A 244 8.94 -3.87 9.31
N VAL A 245 9.55 -3.64 10.47
CA VAL A 245 10.93 -4.12 10.76
C VAL A 245 10.98 -5.65 10.79
N ILE A 246 10.10 -6.28 11.55
CA ILE A 246 10.01 -7.74 11.68
C ILE A 246 9.68 -8.36 10.31
N GLY A 247 8.72 -7.81 9.58
CA GLY A 247 8.35 -8.25 8.24
C GLY A 247 9.52 -8.23 7.28
N THR A 248 10.30 -7.13 7.29
CA THR A 248 11.50 -6.99 6.43
C THR A 248 12.57 -8.02 6.77
N ILE A 249 12.85 -8.25 8.06
CA ILE A 249 13.82 -9.25 8.51
C ILE A 249 13.37 -10.67 8.13
N LEU A 250 12.10 -11.00 8.41
CA LEU A 250 11.54 -12.31 8.12
C LEU A 250 11.46 -12.58 6.60
N LEU A 251 11.20 -11.57 5.77
CA LEU A 251 11.27 -11.69 4.31
C LEU A 251 12.67 -12.10 3.84
N GLY A 252 13.71 -11.66 4.50
CA GLY A 252 15.08 -12.11 4.20
C GLY A 252 15.36 -13.57 4.59
N LEU A 253 14.73 -14.06 5.66
CA LEU A 253 15.01 -15.36 6.27
C LEU A 253 14.08 -16.48 5.79
N THR A 254 12.83 -16.18 5.50
CA THR A 254 11.76 -17.16 5.22
C THR A 254 11.23 -17.08 3.79
N GLY A 255 10.51 -18.12 3.36
CA GLY A 255 9.76 -18.12 2.11
C GLY A 255 8.55 -17.16 2.18
N ARG A 256 8.21 -16.56 1.03
CA ARG A 256 7.11 -15.57 0.95
C ARG A 256 5.75 -16.22 1.26
N ARG A 257 5.50 -17.39 0.68
CA ARG A 257 4.27 -18.17 0.93
C ARG A 257 4.11 -18.52 2.40
N LEU A 258 5.17 -19.07 3.01
CA LEU A 258 5.14 -19.48 4.40
C LEU A 258 4.92 -18.28 5.33
N LEU A 259 5.67 -17.18 5.11
CA LEU A 259 5.57 -15.98 5.92
C LEU A 259 4.17 -15.36 5.84
N PHE A 260 3.61 -15.28 4.63
CA PHE A 260 2.24 -14.79 4.43
C PHE A 260 1.22 -15.66 5.16
N SER A 261 1.29 -16.99 4.99
CA SER A 261 0.35 -17.91 5.67
C SER A 261 0.45 -17.82 7.18
N LEU A 262 1.67 -17.83 7.74
CA LEU A 262 1.87 -17.77 9.18
C LEU A 262 1.37 -16.44 9.76
N SER A 263 1.65 -15.33 9.11
CA SER A 263 1.17 -14.03 9.57
C SER A 263 -0.36 -13.91 9.48
N ALA A 264 -0.98 -14.44 8.43
CA ALA A 264 -2.43 -14.48 8.30
C ALA A 264 -3.07 -15.40 9.34
N PHE A 265 -2.49 -16.56 9.64
CA PHE A 265 -2.97 -17.46 10.71
C PHE A 265 -2.83 -16.81 12.08
N LEU A 266 -1.69 -16.17 12.37
CA LEU A 266 -1.49 -15.48 13.65
C LEU A 266 -2.52 -14.35 13.82
N ALA A 267 -2.76 -13.55 12.80
CA ALA A 267 -3.79 -12.51 12.82
C ALA A 267 -5.20 -13.11 13.06
N GLY A 268 -5.52 -14.20 12.37
CA GLY A 268 -6.81 -14.88 12.51
C GLY A 268 -7.01 -15.48 13.90
N ILE A 269 -6.01 -16.18 14.42
CA ILE A 269 -6.05 -16.77 15.76
C ILE A 269 -6.18 -15.66 16.82
N SER A 270 -5.44 -14.56 16.70
CA SER A 270 -5.54 -13.42 17.61
C SER A 270 -6.97 -12.83 17.61
N CYS A 271 -7.60 -12.67 16.45
CA CYS A 271 -8.99 -12.24 16.36
C CYS A 271 -9.96 -13.22 17.07
N LEU A 272 -9.79 -14.52 16.88
CA LEU A 272 -10.64 -15.53 17.54
C LEU A 272 -10.43 -15.55 19.05
N LEU A 273 -9.19 -15.40 19.53
CA LEU A 273 -8.88 -15.28 20.96
C LEU A 273 -9.54 -14.04 21.59
N CYS A 274 -9.64 -12.92 20.88
CA CYS A 274 -10.34 -11.73 21.36
C CYS A 274 -11.81 -12.01 21.70
N ILE A 275 -12.46 -13.01 21.07
CA ILE A 275 -13.85 -13.38 21.35
C ILE A 275 -13.99 -13.93 22.77
N LEU A 276 -13.03 -14.71 23.26
CA LEU A 276 -13.06 -15.30 24.63
C LEU A 276 -13.12 -14.20 25.69
N PHE A 277 -12.41 -13.10 25.46
CA PHE A 277 -12.41 -11.95 26.37
C PHE A 277 -13.64 -11.04 26.21
N ALA A 278 -14.28 -11.04 25.05
CA ALA A 278 -15.51 -10.30 24.79
C ALA A 278 -16.72 -10.90 25.55
N HIS A 279 -16.79 -12.24 25.67
CA HIS A 279 -17.88 -12.94 26.35
C HIS A 279 -17.81 -12.81 27.88
N GLY A 280 -16.62 -12.74 28.47
CA GLY A 280 -16.43 -12.60 29.92
C GLY A 280 -17.08 -11.34 30.54
N LYS A 281 -17.35 -10.33 29.73
CA LYS A 281 -17.98 -9.07 30.16
C LYS A 281 -19.50 -9.12 30.28
N ARG A 282 -20.19 -10.01 29.57
CA ARG A 282 -21.65 -10.18 29.71
C ARG A 282 -22.03 -10.73 31.09
N ALA A 283 -21.15 -11.53 31.71
CA ALA A 283 -21.35 -12.12 33.02
C ALA A 283 -21.04 -11.15 34.20
N LYS A 284 -20.21 -10.10 33.99
CA LYS A 284 -19.74 -9.19 35.05
C LYS A 284 -20.34 -7.76 34.96
N LYS A 285 -21.54 -7.60 34.43
CA LYS A 285 -22.20 -6.29 34.26
C LYS A 285 -22.62 -5.58 35.56
N ALA A 286 -22.21 -6.10 36.74
CA ALA A 286 -22.59 -5.57 38.07
C ALA A 286 -21.53 -4.62 38.68
N ASP A 287 -20.33 -4.46 38.08
CA ASP A 287 -19.30 -3.62 38.69
C ASP A 287 -18.94 -2.43 37.76
N LYS A 288 -19.20 -1.22 38.25
CA LYS A 288 -19.07 0.06 37.50
C LYS A 288 -17.61 0.50 37.26
N SER A 289 -16.63 -0.29 37.63
CA SER A 289 -15.20 -0.03 37.42
C SER A 289 -14.65 -0.91 36.29
N SER A 290 -15.20 -0.84 35.07
CA SER A 290 -14.66 -1.61 33.95
C SER A 290 -13.49 -0.86 33.29
N THR A 291 -12.32 -0.95 33.88
CA THR A 291 -11.05 -0.79 33.15
C THR A 291 -11.07 -1.78 31.99
N GLY A 292 -10.76 -1.33 30.77
CA GLY A 292 -10.71 -2.20 29.59
C GLY A 292 -9.81 -3.41 29.84
N ASN A 293 -10.07 -4.50 29.15
CA ASN A 293 -9.28 -5.73 29.32
C ASN A 293 -7.95 -5.58 28.59
N TRP A 294 -6.86 -5.32 29.31
CA TRP A 294 -5.51 -5.14 28.75
C TRP A 294 -5.03 -6.35 27.95
N ALA A 295 -5.43 -7.57 28.38
CA ALA A 295 -5.10 -8.77 27.63
C ALA A 295 -5.76 -8.79 26.25
N GLN A 296 -7.03 -8.36 26.16
CA GLN A 296 -7.73 -8.24 24.87
C GLN A 296 -7.07 -7.21 23.95
N LEU A 297 -6.66 -6.07 24.50
CA LEU A 297 -5.95 -5.03 23.75
C LEU A 297 -4.58 -5.51 23.27
N ALA A 298 -3.83 -6.23 24.11
CA ALA A 298 -2.54 -6.80 23.75
C ALA A 298 -2.67 -7.85 22.62
N ILE A 299 -3.66 -8.75 22.73
CA ILE A 299 -3.92 -9.78 21.71
C ILE A 299 -4.34 -9.13 20.38
N GLU A 300 -5.19 -8.10 20.44
CA GLU A 300 -5.59 -7.33 19.25
C GLU A 300 -4.40 -6.63 18.60
N GLY A 301 -3.52 -6.00 19.40
CA GLY A 301 -2.30 -5.36 18.88
C GLY A 301 -1.35 -6.35 18.20
N ILE A 302 -1.19 -7.57 18.75
CA ILE A 302 -0.43 -8.64 18.10
C ILE A 302 -1.11 -9.07 16.80
N GLY A 303 -2.43 -9.21 16.80
CA GLY A 303 -3.21 -9.54 15.62
C GLY A 303 -3.09 -8.48 14.52
N PHE A 304 -3.14 -7.20 14.90
CA PHE A 304 -2.92 -6.09 13.99
C PHE A 304 -1.50 -6.08 13.40
N MET A 305 -0.48 -6.28 14.23
CA MET A 305 0.91 -6.40 13.78
C MET A 305 1.08 -7.55 12.77
N ALA A 306 0.49 -8.71 13.04
CA ALA A 306 0.53 -9.85 12.13
C ALA A 306 -0.22 -9.57 10.81
N ALA A 307 -1.37 -8.88 10.87
CA ALA A 307 -2.11 -8.46 9.68
C ALA A 307 -1.33 -7.44 8.83
N SER A 308 -0.58 -6.53 9.47
CA SER A 308 0.31 -5.60 8.80
C SER A 308 1.45 -6.33 8.07
N VAL A 309 2.10 -7.29 8.72
CA VAL A 309 3.11 -8.14 8.07
C VAL A 309 2.51 -8.89 6.87
N ALA A 310 1.32 -9.47 7.00
CA ALA A 310 0.65 -10.15 5.88
C ALA A 310 0.38 -9.20 4.71
N PHE A 311 -0.01 -7.96 4.99
CA PHE A 311 -0.26 -6.92 3.99
C PHE A 311 1.01 -6.60 3.18
N ASP A 312 2.13 -6.35 3.87
CA ASP A 312 3.41 -6.01 3.23
C ASP A 312 3.98 -7.18 2.43
N VAL A 313 3.92 -8.38 3.01
CA VAL A 313 4.40 -9.62 2.35
C VAL A 313 3.61 -9.92 1.09
N LEU A 314 2.28 -9.74 1.09
CA LEU A 314 1.45 -9.97 -0.09
C LEU A 314 1.85 -9.06 -1.26
N TYR A 315 2.20 -7.80 -0.97
CA TYR A 315 2.66 -6.88 -1.99
C TYR A 315 3.97 -7.35 -2.65
N VAL A 316 4.96 -7.71 -1.85
CA VAL A 316 6.25 -8.24 -2.34
C VAL A 316 6.03 -9.54 -3.10
N TYR A 317 5.21 -10.43 -2.56
CA TYR A 317 4.89 -11.72 -3.16
C TYR A 317 4.23 -11.56 -4.55
N CYS A 318 3.28 -10.63 -4.68
CA CYS A 318 2.65 -10.33 -5.95
C CYS A 318 3.66 -9.83 -7.01
N VAL A 319 4.60 -8.97 -6.61
CA VAL A 319 5.67 -8.45 -7.49
C VAL A 319 6.59 -9.57 -7.99
N GLU A 320 6.90 -10.55 -7.15
CA GLU A 320 7.79 -11.69 -7.48
C GLU A 320 7.06 -12.78 -8.29
N LEU A 321 5.74 -12.92 -8.11
CA LEU A 321 4.93 -13.99 -8.70
C LEU A 321 4.68 -13.84 -10.20
N PHE A 322 4.70 -12.61 -10.70
CA PHE A 322 4.35 -12.30 -12.08
C PHE A 322 5.53 -11.71 -12.87
N PRO A 323 5.70 -12.08 -14.16
CA PRO A 323 6.77 -11.60 -15.00
C PRO A 323 6.62 -10.11 -15.31
N THR A 324 7.70 -9.49 -15.76
CA THR A 324 7.82 -8.02 -15.89
C THR A 324 6.76 -7.43 -16.82
N ASN A 325 6.40 -8.13 -17.92
CA ASN A 325 5.42 -7.66 -18.90
C ASN A 325 4.00 -7.46 -18.34
N VAL A 326 3.58 -8.25 -17.35
CA VAL A 326 2.23 -8.18 -16.72
C VAL A 326 2.27 -7.78 -15.25
N ARG A 327 3.45 -7.58 -14.66
CA ARG A 327 3.65 -7.31 -13.22
C ARG A 327 2.87 -6.11 -12.73
N ASN A 328 2.97 -4.98 -13.41
CA ASN A 328 2.28 -3.74 -13.00
C ASN A 328 0.77 -3.91 -13.01
N PHE A 329 0.24 -4.62 -14.00
CA PHE A 329 -1.17 -4.93 -14.08
C PHE A 329 -1.60 -5.85 -12.93
N ALA A 330 -0.83 -6.92 -12.64
CA ALA A 330 -1.12 -7.86 -11.55
C ALA A 330 -1.10 -7.18 -10.17
N VAL A 331 -0.08 -6.34 -9.90
CA VAL A 331 0.01 -5.56 -8.66
C VAL A 331 -1.17 -4.59 -8.52
N SER A 332 -1.57 -3.95 -9.62
CA SER A 332 -2.75 -3.06 -9.64
C SER A 332 -4.03 -3.82 -9.30
N GLN A 333 -4.26 -4.99 -9.89
CA GLN A 333 -5.44 -5.82 -9.61
C GLN A 333 -5.45 -6.35 -8.17
N SER A 334 -4.31 -6.81 -7.66
CA SER A 334 -4.16 -7.22 -6.25
C SER A 334 -4.52 -6.08 -5.29
N ARG A 335 -4.01 -4.88 -5.57
CA ARG A 335 -4.30 -3.68 -4.78
C ARG A 335 -5.78 -3.29 -4.85
N GLN A 336 -6.44 -3.45 -6.00
CA GLN A 336 -7.87 -3.21 -6.14
C GLN A 336 -8.69 -4.17 -5.27
N ALA A 337 -8.37 -5.45 -5.28
CA ALA A 337 -9.04 -6.44 -4.45
C ALA A 337 -8.86 -6.12 -2.95
N LEU A 338 -7.65 -5.76 -2.53
CA LEU A 338 -7.33 -5.36 -1.17
C LEU A 338 -8.15 -4.12 -0.73
N MET A 339 -8.23 -3.09 -1.59
CA MET A 339 -9.00 -1.88 -1.30
C MET A 339 -10.50 -2.13 -1.30
N LEU A 340 -10.99 -3.09 -2.08
CA LEU A 340 -12.39 -3.52 -2.02
C LEU A 340 -12.71 -4.14 -0.66
N GLY A 341 -11.86 -5.03 -0.16
CA GLY A 341 -11.98 -5.56 1.21
C GLY A 341 -12.00 -4.47 2.27
N ALA A 342 -11.06 -3.54 2.20
CA ALA A 342 -10.98 -2.37 3.08
C ALA A 342 -12.23 -1.47 3.04
N SER A 343 -12.91 -1.40 1.89
CA SER A 343 -14.13 -0.59 1.73
C SER A 343 -15.35 -1.22 2.39
N ILE A 344 -15.39 -2.54 2.48
CA ILE A 344 -16.50 -3.29 3.09
C ILE A 344 -16.31 -3.46 4.60
N ALA A 345 -15.08 -3.50 5.09
CA ALA A 345 -14.75 -3.68 6.51
C ALA A 345 -15.52 -2.75 7.48
N PRO A 346 -15.72 -1.45 7.19
CA PRO A 346 -16.49 -0.56 8.09
C PRO A 346 -17.93 -1.00 8.33
N LEU A 347 -18.56 -1.68 7.37
CA LEU A 347 -19.92 -2.20 7.53
C LEU A 347 -19.97 -3.28 8.61
N LEU A 348 -18.98 -4.18 8.63
CA LEU A 348 -18.86 -5.20 9.67
C LEU A 348 -18.51 -4.58 11.03
N VAL A 349 -17.65 -3.57 11.07
CA VAL A 349 -17.32 -2.87 12.31
C VAL A 349 -18.55 -2.16 12.89
N ALA A 350 -19.37 -1.55 12.05
CA ALA A 350 -20.65 -0.94 12.48
C ALA A 350 -21.62 -2.00 13.03
N ALA A 351 -21.72 -3.18 12.40
CA ALA A 351 -22.49 -4.30 12.92
C ALA A 351 -21.91 -4.85 14.24
N GLY A 352 -20.60 -4.74 14.44
CA GLY A 352 -19.89 -5.10 15.66
C GLY A 352 -20.28 -4.27 16.89
N ARG A 353 -20.88 -3.08 16.70
CA ARG A 353 -21.44 -2.30 17.82
C ARG A 353 -22.63 -3.04 18.47
N LEU A 354 -23.35 -3.84 17.69
CA LEU A 354 -24.44 -4.70 18.20
C LEU A 354 -23.92 -5.99 18.82
N SER A 355 -22.89 -6.59 18.22
CA SER A 355 -22.25 -7.82 18.70
C SER A 355 -20.75 -7.81 18.41
N PRO A 356 -19.89 -7.37 19.34
CA PRO A 356 -18.43 -7.31 19.13
C PRO A 356 -17.81 -8.65 18.74
N SER A 357 -18.37 -9.76 19.25
CA SER A 357 -17.90 -11.11 18.91
C SER A 357 -18.06 -11.44 17.42
N LEU A 358 -19.10 -10.91 16.76
CA LEU A 358 -19.35 -11.16 15.34
C LEU A 358 -18.23 -10.60 14.47
N SER A 359 -17.79 -9.37 14.73
CA SER A 359 -16.70 -8.73 13.98
C SER A 359 -15.41 -9.52 14.08
N PHE A 360 -15.00 -9.88 15.29
CA PHE A 360 -13.80 -10.68 15.51
C PHE A 360 -13.88 -12.07 14.89
N LEU A 361 -15.06 -12.71 14.93
CA LEU A 361 -15.29 -14.01 14.28
C LEU A 361 -15.05 -13.95 12.77
N VAL A 362 -15.67 -12.96 12.09
CA VAL A 362 -15.56 -12.80 10.65
C VAL A 362 -14.13 -12.44 10.25
N PHE A 363 -13.47 -11.53 11.00
CA PHE A 363 -12.06 -11.21 10.74
C PHE A 363 -11.16 -12.43 10.93
N GLY A 364 -11.37 -13.22 11.98
CA GLY A 364 -10.62 -14.43 12.26
C GLY A 364 -10.74 -15.48 11.17
N ILE A 365 -11.96 -15.82 10.77
CA ILE A 365 -12.24 -16.80 9.72
C ILE A 365 -11.64 -16.34 8.38
N LEU A 366 -11.85 -15.07 8.00
CA LEU A 366 -11.39 -14.56 6.71
C LEU A 366 -9.86 -14.47 6.64
N SER A 367 -9.20 -14.14 7.76
CA SER A 367 -7.74 -14.14 7.85
C SER A 367 -7.16 -15.54 7.67
N ILE A 368 -7.71 -16.55 8.39
CA ILE A 368 -7.30 -17.94 8.27
C ILE A 368 -7.54 -18.44 6.82
N PHE A 369 -8.69 -18.13 6.24
CA PHE A 369 -9.02 -18.48 4.87
C PHE A 369 -8.01 -17.90 3.87
N SER A 370 -7.62 -16.64 4.04
CA SER A 370 -6.58 -15.98 3.21
C SER A 370 -5.23 -16.70 3.34
N GLY A 371 -4.86 -17.12 4.54
CA GLY A 371 -3.66 -17.92 4.78
C GLY A 371 -3.71 -19.29 4.11
N VAL A 372 -4.83 -20.00 4.19
CA VAL A 372 -5.02 -21.32 3.54
C VAL A 372 -4.96 -21.18 2.01
N ILE A 373 -5.65 -20.20 1.45
CA ILE A 373 -5.73 -20.04 -0.01
C ILE A 373 -4.37 -19.74 -0.63
N SER A 374 -3.45 -19.13 0.11
CA SER A 374 -2.09 -18.85 -0.36
C SER A 374 -1.24 -20.11 -0.61
N TRP A 375 -1.64 -21.26 -0.08
CA TRP A 375 -0.93 -22.52 -0.31
C TRP A 375 -1.05 -23.03 -1.75
N TRP A 376 -2.03 -22.55 -2.50
CA TRP A 376 -2.11 -22.80 -3.94
C TRP A 376 -1.17 -21.97 -4.79
N LEU A 377 -0.47 -20.99 -4.18
CA LEU A 377 0.53 -20.18 -4.85
C LEU A 377 1.92 -20.85 -4.74
N PRO A 378 2.76 -20.76 -5.77
CA PRO A 378 4.13 -21.28 -5.73
C PRO A 378 4.99 -20.43 -4.79
N GLU A 379 6.03 -21.03 -4.19
CA GLU A 379 7.04 -20.28 -3.43
C GLU A 379 7.94 -19.50 -4.38
N THR A 380 8.19 -18.22 -4.07
CA THR A 380 8.96 -17.31 -4.93
C THR A 380 10.37 -17.04 -4.41
N ARG A 381 10.72 -17.53 -3.22
CA ARG A 381 12.07 -17.34 -2.65
C ARG A 381 13.13 -17.92 -3.57
N ASN A 382 14.12 -17.09 -3.94
CA ASN A 382 15.22 -17.47 -4.86
C ASN A 382 14.75 -17.88 -6.28
N ALA A 383 13.49 -17.65 -6.65
CA ALA A 383 13.05 -17.85 -8.01
C ALA A 383 13.60 -16.73 -8.92
N PRO A 384 14.02 -17.05 -10.16
CA PRO A 384 14.42 -16.02 -11.11
C PRO A 384 13.23 -15.12 -11.45
N LEU A 385 13.50 -13.85 -11.69
CA LEU A 385 12.48 -12.93 -12.19
C LEU A 385 12.39 -13.12 -13.71
N TYR A 386 11.20 -13.45 -14.18
CA TYR A 386 10.91 -13.65 -15.60
C TYR A 386 10.51 -12.34 -16.27
N ASP A 387 10.79 -12.25 -17.58
CA ASP A 387 10.39 -11.09 -18.38
C ASP A 387 9.02 -11.29 -19.04
N THR A 388 8.72 -12.50 -19.50
CA THR A 388 7.46 -12.83 -20.21
C THR A 388 6.74 -14.03 -19.59
N LEU A 389 5.41 -14.13 -19.82
CA LEU A 389 4.58 -15.24 -19.38
C LEU A 389 5.01 -16.58 -20.02
N LYS A 390 5.44 -16.56 -21.29
CA LYS A 390 5.92 -17.76 -21.99
C LYS A 390 7.19 -18.30 -21.37
N GLN A 391 8.17 -17.45 -21.11
CA GLN A 391 9.42 -17.83 -20.46
C GLN A 391 9.17 -18.49 -19.10
N GLN A 392 8.26 -17.93 -18.30
CA GLN A 392 7.88 -18.50 -17.01
C GLN A 392 7.21 -19.86 -17.15
N GLU A 393 6.32 -20.02 -18.14
CA GLU A 393 5.63 -21.28 -18.39
C GLU A 393 6.56 -22.40 -18.85
N GLU A 394 7.51 -22.09 -19.73
CA GLU A 394 8.52 -23.05 -20.21
C GLU A 394 9.42 -23.52 -19.07
N ASP A 395 9.88 -22.61 -18.21
CA ASP A 395 10.75 -22.93 -17.09
C ASP A 395 10.02 -23.81 -16.04
N GLU A 396 8.75 -23.54 -15.79
CA GLU A 396 7.90 -24.35 -14.90
C GLU A 396 7.64 -25.76 -15.47
N LYS A 397 7.40 -25.89 -16.77
CA LYS A 397 7.26 -27.19 -17.45
C LYS A 397 8.55 -28.00 -17.37
N ASN A 398 9.71 -27.36 -17.58
CA ASN A 398 11.01 -27.99 -17.50
C ASN A 398 11.35 -28.50 -16.08
N LYS A 399 10.97 -27.73 -15.05
CA LYS A 399 11.14 -28.14 -13.64
C LYS A 399 10.29 -29.35 -13.27
N VAL A 400 9.04 -29.39 -13.75
CA VAL A 400 8.15 -30.55 -13.53
C VAL A 400 8.69 -31.78 -14.29
N GLY A 401 9.15 -31.61 -15.53
CA GLY A 401 9.74 -32.70 -16.30
C GLY A 401 11.00 -33.30 -15.65
N SER A 402 11.89 -32.46 -15.11
CA SER A 402 13.10 -32.90 -14.42
C SER A 402 12.83 -33.63 -13.10
N GLN A 403 11.76 -33.28 -12.38
CA GLN A 403 11.34 -33.97 -11.16
C GLN A 403 10.74 -35.36 -11.43
N ILE A 404 10.04 -35.51 -12.56
CA ILE A 404 9.47 -36.81 -12.98
C ILE A 404 10.58 -37.77 -13.44
N THR A 405 11.66 -37.24 -14.00
CA THR A 405 12.80 -38.07 -14.49
C THR A 405 13.72 -38.51 -13.35
N GLN A 406 13.66 -37.90 -12.16
CA GLN A 406 14.45 -38.23 -10.98
C GLN A 406 13.69 -39.07 -9.93
N ALA A 407 12.41 -39.31 -10.09
CA ALA A 407 11.54 -40.16 -9.26
C ALA A 407 11.33 -41.51 -9.93
#